data_000f42bacaab803ab2c8e6fa1678f3c7
#
_entry.id   000f42bacaab803ab2c8e6fa1678f3c7
#
_cell.length_a   1.000
_cell.length_b   1.000
_cell.length_c   1.000
_cell.angle_alpha   90.00
_cell.angle_beta   90.00
_cell.angle_gamma   90.00
#
_symmetry.space_group_name_H-M   'P 1'
#
loop_
_entity.id
_entity.type
_entity.pdbx_description
1 polymer ?
#
loop_
_entity_poly.entity_id
_entity_poly.type
_entity_poly.pdbx_seq_one_letter_code
_entity_poly.pdbx_strand_id
1 'polypeptide(L)'
;MRIKSLLACAGVLLSQMAVADTLPERWVSAGGAFSEWVVALGGESKLVGVDSTSQHPRSLHSLPSIGYQRALAAEGILALKPDILVGSDEMGPPPVLAQLKAAGVRIELLSARADVPSLQHNLTELGQLLGNPAQAQALMAGYQQRLEQQAAWVRQVQLHTPAPRVLMLLNHAGANLQAAGKDTLAAWMIDQAGGKNLTEHNGYKPVSNEAMLALDPQVIVFASSKLEGDAARSALLEQNPILAQTTAGREGRVLVIDPTLLVGGLGPRVPDALGTLSKAFYPSAPLQTVELQATESNR
;
A
#
# COMPACT_ATOMS: atom_id res chain seq x y z
N MET A 1 -40.29 -31.65 -70.88
CA MET A 1 -39.21 -30.66 -70.71
C MET A 1 -39.38 -30.07 -69.33
N ARG A 2 -38.55 -30.48 -68.31
CA ARG A 2 -38.61 -30.02 -66.95
C ARG A 2 -37.40 -29.19 -66.62
N ILE A 3 -37.61 -27.91 -66.38
CA ILE A 3 -36.60 -26.92 -66.02
C ILE A 3 -36.43 -27.02 -64.49
N LYS A 4 -35.24 -27.40 -64.01
CA LYS A 4 -34.86 -27.40 -62.61
C LYS A 4 -34.25 -26.04 -62.24
N SER A 5 -34.94 -25.30 -61.37
CA SER A 5 -34.43 -24.06 -60.78
C SER A 5 -33.47 -24.40 -59.65
N LEU A 6 -32.19 -23.98 -59.74
CA LEU A 6 -31.21 -23.97 -58.69
C LEU A 6 -31.39 -22.68 -57.88
N LEU A 7 -31.77 -22.78 -56.59
CA LEU A 7 -31.67 -21.71 -55.62
C LEU A 7 -30.24 -21.74 -55.02
N ALA A 8 -29.46 -20.71 -55.29
CA ALA A 8 -28.19 -20.47 -54.62
C ALA A 8 -28.45 -19.71 -53.33
N CYS A 9 -28.27 -20.38 -52.15
CA CYS A 9 -28.21 -19.74 -50.83
C CYS A 9 -26.84 -19.11 -50.68
N ALA A 10 -26.75 -17.78 -50.80
CA ALA A 10 -25.58 -17.02 -50.39
C ALA A 10 -25.64 -16.83 -48.88
N GLY A 11 -24.87 -17.62 -48.14
CA GLY A 11 -24.68 -17.46 -46.70
C GLY A 11 -23.77 -16.25 -46.44
N VAL A 12 -24.33 -15.17 -45.90
CA VAL A 12 -23.57 -14.03 -45.40
C VAL A 12 -22.96 -14.46 -44.05
N LEU A 13 -21.67 -14.78 -44.04
CA LEU A 13 -20.88 -14.94 -42.84
C LEU A 13 -20.62 -13.53 -42.24
N LEU A 14 -21.47 -13.13 -41.30
CA LEU A 14 -21.20 -12.01 -40.38
C LEU A 14 -20.04 -12.42 -39.50
N SER A 15 -18.81 -12.05 -39.85
CA SER A 15 -17.67 -12.09 -38.97
C SER A 15 -17.93 -11.09 -37.83
N GLN A 16 -18.33 -11.58 -36.66
CA GLN A 16 -18.29 -10.78 -35.43
C GLN A 16 -16.81 -10.50 -35.15
N MET A 17 -16.31 -9.32 -35.55
CA MET A 17 -15.08 -8.78 -35.02
C MET A 17 -15.31 -8.58 -33.51
N ALA A 18 -14.82 -9.50 -32.71
CA ALA A 18 -14.63 -9.25 -31.29
C ALA A 18 -13.70 -8.03 -31.19
N VAL A 19 -14.24 -6.89 -30.79
CA VAL A 19 -13.44 -5.74 -30.38
C VAL A 19 -12.67 -6.24 -29.16
N ALA A 20 -11.42 -6.64 -29.38
CA ALA A 20 -10.52 -6.89 -28.27
C ALA A 20 -10.43 -5.57 -27.50
N ASP A 21 -10.89 -5.55 -26.25
CA ASP A 21 -10.69 -4.40 -25.36
C ASP A 21 -9.19 -4.12 -25.31
N THR A 22 -8.79 -3.00 -25.90
CA THR A 22 -7.39 -2.59 -25.91
C THR A 22 -7.00 -2.24 -24.48
N LEU A 23 -5.89 -2.82 -24.02
CA LEU A 23 -5.37 -2.54 -22.70
C LEU A 23 -5.03 -1.03 -22.58
N PRO A 24 -5.29 -0.40 -21.43
CA PRO A 24 -4.93 0.99 -21.20
C PRO A 24 -3.42 1.20 -21.32
N GLU A 25 -3.00 2.28 -21.99
CA GLU A 25 -1.58 2.60 -22.22
C GLU A 25 -1.12 3.82 -21.40
N ARG A 26 -2.04 4.68 -21.01
CA ARG A 26 -1.74 5.90 -20.23
C ARG A 26 -2.41 5.85 -18.87
N TRP A 27 -1.60 5.59 -17.86
CA TRP A 27 -2.07 5.34 -16.51
C TRP A 27 -1.79 6.54 -15.61
N VAL A 28 -2.77 6.92 -14.82
CA VAL A 28 -2.59 7.76 -13.63
C VAL A 28 -2.85 6.89 -12.42
N SER A 29 -1.95 6.94 -11.44
CA SER A 29 -2.07 6.14 -10.21
C SER A 29 -2.20 7.04 -8.97
N ALA A 30 -3.16 6.73 -8.11
CA ALA A 30 -3.47 7.45 -6.88
C ALA A 30 -3.41 6.53 -5.66
N GLY A 31 -2.38 6.72 -4.84
CA GLY A 31 -2.06 5.91 -3.66
C GLY A 31 -0.76 5.13 -3.83
N GLY A 32 0.18 5.36 -2.88
CA GLY A 32 1.56 4.86 -2.96
C GLY A 32 1.65 3.36 -3.23
N ALA A 33 0.88 2.54 -2.48
CA ALA A 33 0.88 1.08 -2.65
C ALA A 33 0.47 0.65 -4.08
N PHE A 34 -0.51 1.33 -4.70
CA PHE A 34 -0.95 0.98 -6.06
C PHE A 34 0.09 1.35 -7.10
N SER A 35 0.72 2.52 -6.97
CA SER A 35 1.82 2.92 -7.86
C SER A 35 2.99 1.95 -7.79
N GLU A 36 3.35 1.51 -6.58
CA GLU A 36 4.37 0.49 -6.38
C GLU A 36 3.98 -0.86 -7.02
N TRP A 37 2.70 -1.29 -6.91
CA TRP A 37 2.23 -2.51 -7.55
C TRP A 37 2.20 -2.40 -9.08
N VAL A 38 1.81 -1.25 -9.64
CA VAL A 38 1.88 -1.01 -11.09
C VAL A 38 3.33 -1.17 -11.59
N VAL A 39 4.30 -0.61 -10.86
CA VAL A 39 5.74 -0.77 -11.18
C VAL A 39 6.17 -2.24 -11.07
N ALA A 40 5.83 -2.93 -9.97
CA ALA A 40 6.19 -4.33 -9.75
C ALA A 40 5.60 -5.28 -10.80
N LEU A 41 4.46 -4.91 -11.38
CA LEU A 41 3.81 -5.62 -12.48
C LEU A 41 4.36 -5.25 -13.87
N GLY A 42 5.40 -4.41 -13.95
CA GLY A 42 6.03 -3.98 -15.19
C GLY A 42 5.31 -2.85 -15.92
N GLY A 43 4.38 -2.16 -15.24
CA GLY A 43 3.58 -1.08 -15.81
C GLY A 43 4.19 0.33 -15.70
N GLU A 44 5.43 0.47 -15.24
CA GLU A 44 6.05 1.78 -14.97
C GLU A 44 6.04 2.70 -16.20
N SER A 45 6.37 2.17 -17.37
CA SER A 45 6.39 2.94 -18.62
C SER A 45 5.03 3.46 -19.08
N LYS A 46 3.94 2.93 -18.53
CA LYS A 46 2.57 3.38 -18.81
C LYS A 46 2.13 4.53 -17.88
N LEU A 47 2.83 4.76 -16.77
CA LEU A 47 2.50 5.82 -15.82
C LEU A 47 2.79 7.20 -16.42
N VAL A 48 1.78 8.05 -16.48
CA VAL A 48 1.88 9.44 -16.96
C VAL A 48 1.67 10.46 -15.83
N GLY A 49 1.29 10.02 -14.64
CA GLY A 49 1.15 10.85 -13.45
C GLY A 49 0.83 10.00 -12.21
N VAL A 50 1.25 10.50 -11.06
CA VAL A 50 1.08 9.82 -9.77
C VAL A 50 0.67 10.82 -8.69
N ASP A 51 0.06 10.33 -7.61
CA ASP A 51 -0.29 11.17 -6.47
C ASP A 51 0.92 11.47 -5.56
N SER A 52 0.74 12.40 -4.62
CA SER A 52 1.79 12.84 -3.71
C SER A 52 2.29 11.77 -2.74
N THR A 53 1.58 10.66 -2.57
CA THR A 53 1.98 9.53 -1.72
C THR A 53 2.82 8.48 -2.46
N SER A 54 2.90 8.57 -3.78
CA SER A 54 3.65 7.67 -4.66
C SER A 54 5.14 8.03 -4.68
N GLN A 55 5.82 7.83 -3.54
CA GLN A 55 7.22 8.19 -3.35
C GLN A 55 8.19 7.05 -3.68
N HIS A 56 7.69 5.87 -3.95
CA HIS A 56 8.48 4.67 -4.26
C HIS A 56 7.96 3.94 -5.50
N PRO A 57 8.90 3.40 -6.32
CA PRO A 57 10.33 3.66 -6.33
C PRO A 57 10.64 5.13 -6.69
N ARG A 58 11.90 5.56 -6.45
CA ARG A 58 12.31 6.96 -6.71
C ARG A 58 12.14 7.42 -8.17
N SER A 59 12.11 6.49 -9.11
CA SER A 59 11.83 6.78 -10.53
C SER A 59 10.50 7.52 -10.73
N LEU A 60 9.51 7.29 -9.86
CA LEU A 60 8.21 7.96 -9.93
C LEU A 60 8.28 9.47 -9.64
N HIS A 61 9.34 9.96 -9.00
CA HIS A 61 9.52 11.39 -8.72
C HIS A 61 9.67 12.24 -9.99
N SER A 62 9.99 11.62 -11.12
CA SER A 62 10.07 12.32 -12.41
C SER A 62 8.71 12.54 -13.07
N LEU A 63 7.66 11.87 -12.59
CA LEU A 63 6.32 11.96 -13.15
C LEU A 63 5.56 13.18 -12.60
N PRO A 64 4.64 13.77 -13.38
CA PRO A 64 3.73 14.80 -12.90
C PRO A 64 2.93 14.36 -11.68
N SER A 65 2.86 15.22 -10.66
CA SER A 65 2.02 14.98 -9.49
C SER A 65 0.59 15.43 -9.74
N ILE A 66 -0.38 14.58 -9.40
CA ILE A 66 -1.82 14.89 -9.44
C ILE A 66 -2.37 15.39 -8.08
N GLY A 67 -1.49 15.71 -7.13
CA GLY A 67 -1.87 16.10 -5.77
C GLY A 67 -2.13 14.89 -4.86
N TYR A 68 -2.86 15.11 -3.76
CA TYR A 68 -3.16 14.06 -2.79
C TYR A 68 -4.39 13.25 -3.22
N GLN A 69 -4.32 11.94 -3.12
CA GLN A 69 -5.36 11.02 -3.59
C GLN A 69 -6.80 11.33 -3.11
N ARG A 70 -6.96 11.90 -1.91
CA ARG A 70 -8.28 12.28 -1.36
C ARG A 70 -8.71 13.70 -1.72
N ALA A 71 -7.87 14.45 -2.44
CA ALA A 71 -8.10 15.84 -2.83
C ALA A 71 -7.70 16.07 -4.29
N LEU A 72 -8.11 15.17 -5.17
CA LEU A 72 -7.82 15.21 -6.61
C LEU A 72 -8.50 16.41 -7.28
N ALA A 73 -7.89 16.89 -8.38
CA ALA A 73 -8.45 17.88 -9.27
C ALA A 73 -8.53 17.32 -10.70
N ALA A 74 -9.73 17.37 -11.30
CA ALA A 74 -9.96 16.77 -12.61
C ALA A 74 -9.11 17.42 -13.70
N GLU A 75 -8.92 18.74 -13.70
CA GLU A 75 -8.17 19.47 -14.72
C GLU A 75 -6.73 18.97 -14.83
N GLY A 76 -6.01 18.83 -13.70
CA GLY A 76 -4.64 18.33 -13.68
C GLY A 76 -4.52 16.90 -14.23
N ILE A 77 -5.49 16.04 -13.91
CA ILE A 77 -5.52 14.66 -14.41
C ILE A 77 -5.84 14.61 -15.90
N LEU A 78 -6.86 15.35 -16.36
CA LEU A 78 -7.26 15.38 -17.77
C LEU A 78 -6.17 15.97 -18.69
N ALA A 79 -5.35 16.90 -18.18
CA ALA A 79 -4.21 17.45 -18.92
C ALA A 79 -3.17 16.36 -19.30
N LEU A 80 -3.08 15.28 -18.48
CA LEU A 80 -2.22 14.14 -18.75
C LEU A 80 -2.80 13.16 -19.79
N LYS A 81 -4.07 13.35 -20.20
CA LYS A 81 -4.79 12.49 -21.16
C LYS A 81 -4.69 11.00 -20.81
N PRO A 82 -5.08 10.60 -19.61
CA PRO A 82 -5.02 9.20 -19.22
C PRO A 82 -6.17 8.39 -19.84
N ASP A 83 -5.89 7.12 -20.11
CA ASP A 83 -6.93 6.13 -20.43
C ASP A 83 -7.59 5.62 -19.15
N ILE A 84 -6.80 5.53 -18.06
CA ILE A 84 -7.24 4.99 -16.79
C ILE A 84 -6.66 5.77 -15.59
N LEU A 85 -7.48 5.96 -14.57
CA LEU A 85 -7.07 6.34 -13.21
C LEU A 85 -7.31 5.15 -12.29
N VAL A 86 -6.25 4.63 -11.71
CA VAL A 86 -6.30 3.55 -10.72
C VAL A 86 -5.96 4.09 -9.33
N GLY A 87 -6.67 3.63 -8.31
CA GLY A 87 -6.40 4.01 -6.94
C GLY A 87 -7.33 3.34 -5.95
N SER A 88 -7.24 3.74 -4.67
CA SER A 88 -8.08 3.16 -3.64
C SER A 88 -9.53 3.61 -3.72
N ASP A 89 -10.41 2.83 -3.08
CA ASP A 89 -11.80 3.19 -2.79
C ASP A 89 -11.93 4.42 -1.88
N GLU A 90 -10.81 4.88 -1.30
CA GLU A 90 -10.70 6.15 -0.55
C GLU A 90 -10.36 7.37 -1.43
N MET A 91 -10.09 7.15 -2.71
CA MET A 91 -9.73 8.19 -3.68
C MET A 91 -10.90 9.15 -3.92
N GLY A 92 -10.61 10.43 -4.07
CA GLY A 92 -11.69 11.40 -4.28
C GLY A 92 -11.24 12.84 -4.43
N PRO A 93 -12.20 13.77 -4.39
CA PRO A 93 -13.61 13.61 -3.98
C PRO A 93 -14.50 12.99 -5.07
N PRO A 94 -15.64 12.38 -4.72
CA PRO A 94 -16.51 11.68 -5.68
C PRO A 94 -16.96 12.52 -6.89
N PRO A 95 -17.25 13.83 -6.78
CA PRO A 95 -17.59 14.64 -7.94
C PRO A 95 -16.47 14.71 -8.99
N VAL A 96 -15.20 14.69 -8.56
CA VAL A 96 -14.04 14.69 -9.47
C VAL A 96 -13.96 13.37 -10.21
N LEU A 97 -14.17 12.24 -9.54
CA LEU A 97 -14.21 10.92 -10.19
C LEU A 97 -15.33 10.84 -11.23
N ALA A 98 -16.51 11.38 -10.90
CA ALA A 98 -17.63 11.44 -11.84
C ALA A 98 -17.30 12.31 -13.08
N GLN A 99 -16.63 13.45 -12.89
CA GLN A 99 -16.17 14.31 -13.98
C GLN A 99 -15.15 13.61 -14.89
N LEU A 100 -14.17 12.91 -14.32
CA LEU A 100 -13.17 12.14 -15.07
C LEU A 100 -13.84 11.03 -15.87
N LYS A 101 -14.77 10.29 -15.27
CA LYS A 101 -15.56 9.25 -15.97
C LYS A 101 -16.38 9.82 -17.12
N ALA A 102 -17.03 10.98 -16.92
CA ALA A 102 -17.79 11.66 -17.99
C ALA A 102 -16.88 12.14 -19.13
N ALA A 103 -15.61 12.42 -18.87
CA ALA A 103 -14.60 12.77 -19.87
C ALA A 103 -13.97 11.52 -20.56
N GLY A 104 -14.44 10.30 -20.26
CA GLY A 104 -13.98 9.07 -20.90
C GLY A 104 -12.80 8.38 -20.21
N VAL A 105 -12.35 8.86 -19.04
CA VAL A 105 -11.31 8.19 -18.27
C VAL A 105 -11.91 6.98 -17.55
N ARG A 106 -11.33 5.79 -17.75
CA ARG A 106 -11.69 4.61 -16.92
C ARG A 106 -11.26 4.85 -15.48
N ILE A 107 -12.14 4.61 -14.54
CA ILE A 107 -11.85 4.69 -13.10
C ILE A 107 -11.84 3.29 -12.53
N GLU A 108 -10.69 2.87 -11.98
CA GLU A 108 -10.55 1.57 -11.32
C GLU A 108 -10.34 1.81 -9.82
N LEU A 109 -11.32 1.38 -9.03
CA LEU A 109 -11.31 1.51 -7.58
C LEU A 109 -10.91 0.16 -6.96
N LEU A 110 -9.76 0.13 -6.33
CA LEU A 110 -9.22 -1.03 -5.64
C LEU A 110 -9.38 -0.88 -4.13
N SER A 111 -9.38 -1.98 -3.39
CA SER A 111 -9.58 -1.96 -1.96
C SER A 111 -8.34 -1.48 -1.21
N ALA A 112 -8.49 -0.49 -0.30
CA ALA A 112 -7.44 -0.08 0.63
C ALA A 112 -7.40 -0.93 1.92
N ARG A 113 -8.17 -2.00 2.02
CA ARG A 113 -8.20 -2.84 3.22
C ARG A 113 -6.87 -3.54 3.47
N ALA A 114 -6.49 -3.61 4.75
CA ALA A 114 -5.28 -4.30 5.19
C ALA A 114 -5.54 -5.81 5.39
N ASP A 115 -5.94 -6.51 4.32
CA ASP A 115 -6.13 -7.95 4.36
C ASP A 115 -5.64 -8.64 3.06
N VAL A 116 -5.19 -9.88 3.19
CA VAL A 116 -4.63 -10.67 2.10
C VAL A 116 -5.63 -10.94 0.97
N PRO A 117 -6.92 -11.24 1.23
CA PRO A 117 -7.92 -11.40 0.17
C PRO A 117 -8.10 -10.14 -0.68
N SER A 118 -8.14 -8.96 -0.07
CA SER A 118 -8.22 -7.68 -0.80
C SER A 118 -6.97 -7.45 -1.67
N LEU A 119 -5.77 -7.73 -1.16
CA LEU A 119 -4.55 -7.65 -1.95
C LEU A 119 -4.58 -8.61 -3.15
N GLN A 120 -5.01 -9.85 -2.93
CA GLN A 120 -5.11 -10.85 -4.01
C GLN A 120 -6.05 -10.39 -5.12
N HIS A 121 -7.22 -9.83 -4.75
CA HIS A 121 -8.16 -9.25 -5.71
C HIS A 121 -7.51 -8.09 -6.48
N ASN A 122 -6.92 -7.13 -5.78
CA ASN A 122 -6.26 -5.97 -6.36
C ASN A 122 -5.16 -6.36 -7.37
N LEU A 123 -4.29 -7.33 -7.00
CA LEU A 123 -3.24 -7.81 -7.89
C LEU A 123 -3.78 -8.54 -9.11
N THR A 124 -4.88 -9.29 -8.95
CA THR A 124 -5.55 -9.94 -10.08
C THR A 124 -6.06 -8.92 -11.07
N GLU A 125 -6.78 -7.89 -10.59
CA GLU A 125 -7.29 -6.81 -11.44
C GLU A 125 -6.16 -6.02 -12.13
N LEU A 126 -5.15 -5.59 -11.37
CA LEU A 126 -3.99 -4.89 -11.94
C LEU A 126 -3.25 -5.74 -12.97
N GLY A 127 -3.07 -7.04 -12.70
CA GLY A 127 -2.42 -7.98 -13.62
C GLY A 127 -3.19 -8.12 -14.93
N GLN A 128 -4.52 -8.18 -14.88
CA GLN A 128 -5.37 -8.22 -16.08
C GLN A 128 -5.29 -6.91 -16.87
N LEU A 129 -5.41 -5.77 -16.19
CA LEU A 129 -5.35 -4.43 -16.80
C LEU A 129 -4.01 -4.12 -17.44
N LEU A 130 -2.92 -4.66 -16.92
CA LEU A 130 -1.56 -4.50 -17.45
C LEU A 130 -1.20 -5.57 -18.50
N GLY A 131 -2.02 -6.63 -18.64
CA GLY A 131 -1.73 -7.76 -19.51
C GLY A 131 -0.70 -8.74 -18.93
N ASN A 132 -0.44 -8.69 -17.62
CA ASN A 132 0.57 -9.48 -16.91
C ASN A 132 -0.02 -10.35 -15.78
N PRO A 133 -1.07 -11.16 -16.01
CA PRO A 133 -1.72 -11.93 -14.95
C PRO A 133 -0.80 -12.98 -14.30
N ALA A 134 0.13 -13.57 -15.06
CA ALA A 134 1.09 -14.53 -14.53
C ALA A 134 2.07 -13.86 -13.53
N GLN A 135 2.53 -12.64 -13.83
CA GLN A 135 3.36 -11.85 -12.92
C GLN A 135 2.62 -11.51 -11.64
N ALA A 136 1.34 -11.14 -11.73
CA ALA A 136 0.50 -10.85 -10.57
C ALA A 136 0.37 -12.07 -9.64
N GLN A 137 0.14 -13.26 -10.21
CA GLN A 137 0.09 -14.51 -9.45
C GLN A 137 1.43 -14.83 -8.76
N ALA A 138 2.56 -14.65 -9.46
CA ALA A 138 3.88 -14.89 -8.90
C ALA A 138 4.20 -13.92 -7.74
N LEU A 139 3.89 -12.63 -7.91
CA LEU A 139 4.06 -11.62 -6.86
C LEU A 139 3.19 -11.92 -5.64
N MET A 140 1.94 -12.33 -5.85
CA MET A 140 1.03 -12.70 -4.76
C MET A 140 1.54 -13.91 -3.98
N ALA A 141 2.00 -14.96 -4.68
CA ALA A 141 2.55 -16.15 -4.05
C ALA A 141 3.78 -15.82 -3.20
N GLY A 142 4.73 -15.04 -3.74
CA GLY A 142 5.91 -14.57 -3.00
C GLY A 142 5.56 -13.71 -1.79
N TYR A 143 4.56 -12.84 -1.92
CA TYR A 143 4.07 -12.02 -0.81
C TYR A 143 3.49 -12.87 0.32
N GLN A 144 2.62 -13.83 0.00
CA GLN A 144 2.04 -14.77 0.97
C GLN A 144 3.11 -15.59 1.67
N GLN A 145 4.07 -16.14 0.93
CA GLN A 145 5.19 -16.89 1.51
C GLN A 145 5.97 -16.05 2.53
N ARG A 146 6.24 -14.78 2.23
CA ARG A 146 6.94 -13.86 3.16
C ARG A 146 6.12 -13.58 4.42
N LEU A 147 4.81 -13.41 4.30
CA LEU A 147 3.92 -13.24 5.46
C LEU A 147 3.88 -14.51 6.32
N GLU A 148 3.84 -15.69 5.72
CA GLU A 148 3.87 -16.97 6.44
C GLU A 148 5.18 -17.18 7.21
N GLN A 149 6.31 -16.87 6.58
CA GLN A 149 7.63 -16.92 7.21
C GLN A 149 7.70 -15.94 8.39
N GLN A 150 7.21 -14.72 8.20
CA GLN A 150 7.10 -13.71 9.25
C GLN A 150 6.25 -14.20 10.42
N ALA A 151 5.06 -14.71 10.16
CA ALA A 151 4.15 -15.23 11.18
C ALA A 151 4.74 -16.44 11.92
N ALA A 152 5.45 -17.32 11.22
CA ALA A 152 6.12 -18.47 11.84
C ALA A 152 7.22 -18.01 12.81
N TRP A 153 8.03 -17.05 12.42
CA TRP A 153 9.07 -16.47 13.26
C TRP A 153 8.46 -15.80 14.51
N VAL A 154 7.43 -14.99 14.35
CA VAL A 154 6.73 -14.33 15.48
C VAL A 154 6.22 -15.38 16.47
N ARG A 155 5.54 -16.43 15.99
CA ARG A 155 5.05 -17.51 16.88
C ARG A 155 6.19 -18.15 17.66
N GLN A 156 7.33 -18.42 17.01
CA GLN A 156 8.49 -19.03 17.66
C GLN A 156 9.08 -18.13 18.75
N VAL A 157 9.20 -16.83 18.49
CA VAL A 157 9.72 -15.87 19.47
C VAL A 157 8.76 -15.71 20.65
N GLN A 158 7.46 -15.70 20.39
CA GLN A 158 6.43 -15.53 21.44
C GLN A 158 6.27 -16.75 22.36
N LEU A 159 6.89 -17.88 22.07
CA LEU A 159 7.00 -18.99 23.04
C LEU A 159 7.80 -18.60 24.29
N HIS A 160 8.71 -17.61 24.17
CA HIS A 160 9.65 -17.25 25.22
C HIS A 160 9.62 -15.75 25.59
N THR A 161 9.02 -14.92 24.73
CA THR A 161 9.00 -13.46 24.91
C THR A 161 7.60 -12.93 24.64
N PRO A 162 6.94 -12.31 25.61
CA PRO A 162 5.60 -11.79 25.42
C PRO A 162 5.56 -10.67 24.39
N ALA A 163 4.41 -10.51 23.72
CA ALA A 163 4.18 -9.43 22.77
C ALA A 163 4.35 -8.06 23.43
N PRO A 164 5.20 -7.17 22.91
CA PRO A 164 5.36 -5.84 23.48
C PRO A 164 4.14 -4.98 23.22
N ARG A 165 3.86 -4.06 24.16
CA ARG A 165 2.82 -3.05 24.02
C ARG A 165 3.31 -1.93 23.09
N VAL A 166 2.62 -1.73 21.97
CA VAL A 166 3.03 -0.82 20.88
C VAL A 166 2.02 0.31 20.72
N LEU A 167 2.54 1.53 20.60
CA LEU A 167 1.78 2.71 20.20
C LEU A 167 2.31 3.20 18.87
N MET A 168 1.48 3.17 17.82
CA MET A 168 1.87 3.76 16.54
C MET A 168 1.27 5.16 16.43
N LEU A 169 2.16 6.11 16.17
CA LEU A 169 1.84 7.54 16.06
C LEU A 169 2.12 8.04 14.64
N LEU A 170 1.30 8.96 14.19
CA LEU A 170 1.54 9.70 12.96
C LEU A 170 1.20 11.17 13.15
N ASN A 171 1.92 12.02 12.42
CA ASN A 171 1.66 13.44 12.35
C ASN A 171 1.07 13.77 10.97
N HIS A 172 -0.15 14.26 10.95
CA HIS A 172 -0.80 14.66 9.72
C HIS A 172 -0.79 16.19 9.60
N ALA A 173 0.01 16.72 8.65
CA ALA A 173 0.03 18.13 8.24
C ALA A 173 0.11 19.16 9.38
N GLY A 174 0.92 18.90 10.41
CA GLY A 174 1.12 19.84 11.53
C GLY A 174 0.01 19.84 12.59
N ALA A 175 -0.92 18.89 12.52
CA ALA A 175 -1.91 18.63 13.55
C ALA A 175 -1.30 17.89 14.76
N ASN A 176 -2.10 17.73 15.81
CA ASN A 176 -1.75 16.89 16.95
C ASN A 176 -1.44 15.46 16.51
N LEU A 177 -0.56 14.78 17.26
CA LEU A 177 -0.28 13.37 17.05
C LEU A 177 -1.57 12.56 17.05
N GLN A 178 -1.68 11.66 16.08
CA GLN A 178 -2.78 10.69 15.99
C GLN A 178 -2.25 9.30 16.30
N ALA A 179 -2.99 8.56 17.09
CA ALA A 179 -2.71 7.16 17.35
C ALA A 179 -3.50 6.27 16.38
N ALA A 180 -2.85 5.23 15.89
CA ALA A 180 -3.46 4.23 15.01
C ALA A 180 -4.30 3.26 15.83
N GLY A 181 -5.62 3.27 15.62
CA GLY A 181 -6.56 2.34 16.23
C GLY A 181 -6.84 1.12 15.38
N LYS A 182 -7.86 0.34 15.78
CA LYS A 182 -8.38 -0.80 15.02
C LYS A 182 -8.76 -0.39 13.60
N ASP A 183 -8.86 -1.35 12.70
CA ASP A 183 -9.23 -1.17 11.29
C ASP A 183 -8.27 -0.29 10.48
N THR A 184 -7.02 -0.13 10.96
CA THR A 184 -5.97 0.57 10.22
C THR A 184 -4.89 -0.42 9.74
N LEU A 185 -4.25 -0.10 8.62
CA LEU A 185 -3.07 -0.85 8.18
C LEU A 185 -1.96 -0.83 9.25
N ALA A 186 -1.83 0.27 9.97
CA ALA A 186 -0.89 0.41 11.07
C ALA A 186 -1.13 -0.64 12.20
N ALA A 187 -2.39 -0.83 12.62
CA ALA A 187 -2.75 -1.86 13.61
C ALA A 187 -2.47 -3.27 13.07
N TRP A 188 -2.83 -3.53 11.82
CA TRP A 188 -2.53 -4.79 11.16
C TRP A 188 -1.01 -5.06 11.13
N MET A 189 -0.19 -4.05 10.80
CA MET A 189 1.27 -4.19 10.80
C MET A 189 1.83 -4.47 12.20
N ILE A 190 1.30 -3.82 13.24
CA ILE A 190 1.69 -4.11 14.63
C ILE A 190 1.42 -5.58 14.95
N ASP A 191 0.22 -6.08 14.66
CA ASP A 191 -0.18 -7.46 14.95
C ASP A 191 0.68 -8.46 14.16
N GLN A 192 0.89 -8.25 12.87
CA GLN A 192 1.71 -9.12 12.03
C GLN A 192 3.19 -9.12 12.44
N ALA A 193 3.69 -8.00 12.97
CA ALA A 193 5.04 -7.92 13.52
C ALA A 193 5.15 -8.51 14.95
N GLY A 194 4.05 -8.97 15.53
CA GLY A 194 3.99 -9.62 16.82
C GLY A 194 3.85 -8.67 18.01
N GLY A 195 3.47 -7.40 17.78
CA GLY A 195 3.18 -6.44 18.84
C GLY A 195 1.72 -6.47 19.28
N LYS A 196 1.41 -5.81 20.39
CA LYS A 196 0.05 -5.56 20.86
C LYS A 196 -0.27 -4.08 20.72
N ASN A 197 -1.20 -3.73 19.81
CA ASN A 197 -1.68 -2.35 19.71
C ASN A 197 -2.38 -1.91 20.99
N LEU A 198 -2.01 -0.74 21.51
CA LEU A 198 -2.54 -0.20 22.76
C LEU A 198 -3.85 0.56 22.60
N THR A 199 -4.25 0.90 21.38
CA THR A 199 -5.44 1.70 21.13
C THR A 199 -6.63 0.82 20.76
N GLU A 200 -7.80 1.14 21.34
CA GLU A 200 -9.03 0.35 21.19
C GLU A 200 -10.06 1.00 20.24
N HIS A 201 -9.85 2.27 19.85
CA HIS A 201 -10.73 2.98 18.91
C HIS A 201 -10.52 2.50 17.46
N ASN A 202 -11.47 2.80 16.59
CA ASN A 202 -11.34 2.58 15.16
C ASN A 202 -10.70 3.80 14.48
N GLY A 203 -9.90 3.52 13.44
CA GLY A 203 -9.24 4.54 12.63
C GLY A 203 -8.13 5.29 13.37
N TYR A 204 -7.78 6.45 12.85
CA TYR A 204 -6.76 7.33 13.44
C TYR A 204 -7.45 8.42 14.26
N LYS A 205 -7.04 8.61 15.54
CA LYS A 205 -7.59 9.64 16.41
C LYS A 205 -6.51 10.40 17.13
N PRO A 206 -6.72 11.70 17.39
CA PRO A 206 -5.82 12.49 18.24
C PRO A 206 -5.62 11.81 19.60
N VAL A 207 -4.38 11.80 20.09
CA VAL A 207 -4.01 11.27 21.40
C VAL A 207 -3.39 12.38 22.24
N SER A 208 -3.87 12.53 23.49
CA SER A 208 -3.31 13.53 24.40
C SER A 208 -2.02 13.05 25.07
N ASN A 209 -1.24 13.97 25.59
CA ASN A 209 -0.02 13.68 26.32
C ASN A 209 -0.29 12.78 27.55
N GLU A 210 -1.37 13.05 28.28
CA GLU A 210 -1.79 12.26 29.45
C GLU A 210 -2.16 10.84 29.05
N ALA A 211 -2.86 10.67 27.91
CA ALA A 211 -3.23 9.36 27.38
C ALA A 211 -1.98 8.57 26.95
N MET A 212 -1.02 9.22 26.28
CA MET A 212 0.25 8.56 25.89
C MET A 212 1.03 8.08 27.11
N LEU A 213 1.09 8.88 28.18
CA LEU A 213 1.75 8.48 29.43
C LEU A 213 1.00 7.35 30.15
N ALA A 214 -0.32 7.42 30.21
CA ALA A 214 -1.15 6.39 30.84
C ALA A 214 -1.09 5.03 30.11
N LEU A 215 -0.98 5.06 28.78
CA LEU A 215 -0.78 3.87 27.95
C LEU A 215 0.60 3.23 28.21
N ASP A 216 1.60 4.02 28.58
CA ASP A 216 2.98 3.61 28.82
C ASP A 216 3.50 2.56 27.82
N PRO A 217 3.63 2.88 26.53
CA PRO A 217 4.07 1.94 25.52
C PRO A 217 5.50 1.44 25.78
N GLN A 218 5.74 0.17 25.46
CA GLN A 218 7.08 -0.42 25.46
C GLN A 218 7.81 -0.17 24.14
N VAL A 219 7.06 0.10 23.09
CA VAL A 219 7.60 0.50 21.77
C VAL A 219 6.71 1.59 21.20
N ILE A 220 7.32 2.64 20.67
CA ILE A 220 6.65 3.65 19.86
C ILE A 220 7.09 3.48 18.42
N VAL A 221 6.14 3.43 17.49
CA VAL A 221 6.38 3.49 16.04
C VAL A 221 5.85 4.82 15.54
N PHE A 222 6.69 5.63 14.92
CA PHE A 222 6.34 6.94 14.42
C PHE A 222 6.42 6.99 12.90
N ALA A 223 5.30 7.30 12.24
CA ALA A 223 5.27 7.50 10.81
C ALA A 223 5.61 8.95 10.46
N SER A 224 6.77 9.17 9.82
CA SER A 224 7.28 10.50 9.46
C SER A 224 7.92 10.50 8.07
N SER A 225 7.58 11.51 7.26
CA SER A 225 8.19 11.75 5.95
C SER A 225 9.27 12.83 5.95
N LYS A 226 9.39 13.58 7.05
CA LYS A 226 10.28 14.77 7.11
C LYS A 226 11.70 14.42 7.50
N LEU A 227 11.88 13.40 8.32
CA LEU A 227 13.16 12.98 8.87
C LEU A 227 13.19 11.46 8.94
N GLU A 228 14.37 10.88 8.83
CA GLU A 228 14.60 9.44 8.92
C GLU A 228 15.48 9.10 10.12
N GLY A 229 15.34 7.88 10.62
CA GLY A 229 16.22 7.33 11.64
C GLY A 229 16.27 8.14 12.94
N ASP A 230 17.50 8.36 13.45
CA ASP A 230 17.74 9.02 14.73
C ASP A 230 17.31 10.49 14.75
N ALA A 231 17.43 11.18 13.62
CA ALA A 231 17.00 12.59 13.52
C ALA A 231 15.47 12.72 13.70
N ALA A 232 14.70 11.82 13.09
CA ALA A 232 13.24 11.83 13.27
C ALA A 232 12.82 11.43 14.70
N ARG A 233 13.54 10.48 15.29
CA ARG A 233 13.33 10.09 16.70
C ARG A 233 13.60 11.28 17.64
N SER A 234 14.73 11.96 17.49
CA SER A 234 15.10 13.12 18.30
C SER A 234 14.06 14.22 18.17
N ALA A 235 13.69 14.58 16.94
CA ALA A 235 12.69 15.62 16.68
C ALA A 235 11.30 15.26 17.28
N LEU A 236 10.89 13.99 17.24
CA LEU A 236 9.66 13.53 17.88
C LEU A 236 9.69 13.76 19.39
N LEU A 237 10.79 13.35 20.05
CA LEU A 237 10.95 13.47 21.50
C LEU A 237 11.10 14.92 21.94
N GLU A 238 11.79 15.78 21.18
CA GLU A 238 11.90 17.21 21.43
C GLU A 238 10.55 17.93 21.32
N GLN A 239 9.75 17.60 20.32
CA GLN A 239 8.41 18.17 20.13
C GLN A 239 7.38 17.60 21.13
N ASN A 240 7.61 16.41 21.67
CA ASN A 240 6.71 15.72 22.59
C ASN A 240 7.48 15.14 23.77
N PRO A 241 7.96 16.00 24.71
CA PRO A 241 8.81 15.59 25.82
C PRO A 241 8.17 14.52 26.74
N ILE A 242 6.84 14.45 26.74
CA ILE A 242 6.11 13.43 27.51
C ILE A 242 6.45 12.00 27.06
N LEU A 243 6.75 11.80 25.77
CA LEU A 243 7.12 10.48 25.25
C LEU A 243 8.41 9.96 25.87
N ALA A 244 9.35 10.84 26.23
CA ALA A 244 10.58 10.47 26.94
C ALA A 244 10.31 9.88 28.35
N GLN A 245 9.12 10.11 28.91
CA GLN A 245 8.72 9.59 30.23
C GLN A 245 8.05 8.21 30.13
N THR A 246 7.71 7.74 28.93
CA THR A 246 7.19 6.38 28.70
C THR A 246 8.32 5.35 28.77
N THR A 247 7.96 4.08 28.96
CA THR A 247 8.92 2.97 28.90
C THR A 247 9.68 2.98 27.57
N ALA A 248 8.99 3.16 26.45
CA ALA A 248 9.62 3.24 25.13
C ALA A 248 10.63 4.38 25.02
N GLY A 249 10.30 5.56 25.56
CA GLY A 249 11.18 6.72 25.54
C GLY A 249 12.45 6.51 26.37
N ARG A 250 12.31 6.00 27.61
CA ARG A 250 13.42 5.71 28.51
C ARG A 250 14.38 4.63 27.96
N GLU A 251 13.84 3.64 27.26
CA GLU A 251 14.60 2.53 26.68
C GLU A 251 15.09 2.80 25.25
N GLY A 252 14.77 3.97 24.68
CA GLY A 252 15.13 4.34 23.31
C GLY A 252 14.42 3.50 22.23
N ARG A 253 13.30 2.86 22.57
CA ARG A 253 12.52 1.98 21.67
C ARG A 253 11.49 2.77 20.87
N VAL A 254 11.99 3.78 20.16
CA VAL A 254 11.21 4.62 19.26
C VAL A 254 11.70 4.39 17.83
N LEU A 255 10.85 3.82 17.00
CA LEU A 255 11.13 3.55 15.59
C LEU A 255 10.47 4.59 14.70
N VAL A 256 11.09 4.88 13.58
CA VAL A 256 10.51 5.71 12.53
C VAL A 256 10.27 4.84 11.30
N ILE A 257 9.08 4.99 10.71
CA ILE A 257 8.71 4.34 9.46
C ILE A 257 8.28 5.37 8.42
N ASP A 258 8.37 5.00 7.16
CA ASP A 258 7.85 5.78 6.04
C ASP A 258 6.31 5.78 6.08
N PRO A 259 5.64 6.95 6.16
CA PRO A 259 4.19 7.03 6.21
C PRO A 259 3.51 6.56 4.93
N THR A 260 4.21 6.52 3.79
CA THR A 260 3.65 6.04 2.52
C THR A 260 3.35 4.54 2.55
N LEU A 261 3.96 3.79 3.47
CA LEU A 261 3.60 2.40 3.77
C LEU A 261 2.14 2.24 4.23
N LEU A 262 1.55 3.30 4.77
CA LEU A 262 0.21 3.28 5.36
C LEU A 262 -0.88 3.73 4.38
N VAL A 263 -0.57 3.93 3.10
CA VAL A 263 -1.48 4.50 2.10
C VAL A 263 -1.75 3.53 0.95
N GLY A 264 -3.02 3.18 0.74
CA GLY A 264 -3.46 2.35 -0.38
C GLY A 264 -3.45 0.84 -0.07
N GLY A 265 -3.53 0.43 1.19
CA GLY A 265 -3.58 -0.98 1.60
C GLY A 265 -2.20 -1.66 1.59
N LEU A 266 -2.19 -2.99 1.42
CA LEU A 266 -0.97 -3.79 1.48
C LEU A 266 -0.09 -3.57 0.24
N GLY A 267 0.93 -2.71 0.36
CA GLY A 267 1.92 -2.45 -0.69
C GLY A 267 3.06 -3.50 -0.71
N PRO A 268 3.87 -3.52 -1.79
CA PRO A 268 4.94 -4.52 -1.96
C PRO A 268 6.04 -4.43 -0.89
N ARG A 269 6.25 -3.26 -0.26
CA ARG A 269 7.26 -3.04 0.79
C ARG A 269 6.82 -3.50 2.19
N VAL A 270 5.54 -3.82 2.39
CA VAL A 270 4.99 -4.19 3.72
C VAL A 270 5.72 -5.37 4.35
N PRO A 271 6.03 -6.49 3.66
CA PRO A 271 6.75 -7.60 4.28
C PRO A 271 8.14 -7.21 4.83
N ASP A 272 8.88 -6.32 4.15
CA ASP A 272 10.18 -5.82 4.64
C ASP A 272 10.01 -4.94 5.87
N ALA A 273 8.98 -4.09 5.87
CA ALA A 273 8.63 -3.26 7.01
C ALA A 273 8.25 -4.10 8.22
N LEU A 274 7.50 -5.20 8.03
CA LEU A 274 7.19 -6.15 9.10
C LEU A 274 8.45 -6.77 9.71
N GLY A 275 9.41 -7.19 8.88
CA GLY A 275 10.71 -7.69 9.36
C GLY A 275 11.46 -6.66 10.20
N THR A 276 11.44 -5.40 9.80
CA THR A 276 12.04 -4.29 10.55
C THR A 276 11.35 -4.05 11.89
N LEU A 277 10.01 -4.01 11.89
CA LEU A 277 9.22 -3.86 13.11
C LEU A 277 9.46 -5.01 14.09
N SER A 278 9.46 -6.25 13.61
CA SER A 278 9.65 -7.43 14.45
C SER A 278 11.02 -7.45 15.13
N LYS A 279 12.08 -7.08 14.41
CA LYS A 279 13.43 -6.94 15.01
C LYS A 279 13.45 -5.94 16.16
N ALA A 280 12.72 -4.83 16.00
CA ALA A 280 12.64 -3.81 17.02
C ALA A 280 11.70 -4.20 18.18
N PHE A 281 10.68 -5.00 17.90
CA PHE A 281 9.80 -5.55 18.95
C PHE A 281 10.49 -6.61 19.80
N TYR A 282 11.42 -7.36 19.20
CA TYR A 282 12.15 -8.47 19.83
C TYR A 282 13.66 -8.36 19.60
N PRO A 283 14.33 -7.34 20.19
CA PRO A 283 15.74 -7.06 19.88
C PRO A 283 16.71 -8.17 20.28
N SER A 284 16.34 -9.00 21.26
CA SER A 284 17.15 -10.13 21.72
C SER A 284 16.83 -11.46 21.02
N ALA A 285 15.85 -11.49 20.12
CA ALA A 285 15.50 -12.71 19.40
C ALA A 285 16.53 -13.01 18.29
N PRO A 286 16.75 -14.29 17.94
CA PRO A 286 17.56 -14.66 16.80
C PRO A 286 17.03 -13.98 15.54
N LEU A 287 17.95 -13.56 14.66
CA LEU A 287 17.57 -12.98 13.36
C LEU A 287 16.74 -14.01 12.58
N GLN A 288 15.74 -13.53 11.86
CA GLN A 288 15.09 -14.35 10.84
C GLN A 288 16.16 -14.79 9.85
N THR A 289 16.38 -16.08 9.72
CA THR A 289 17.10 -16.66 8.59
C THR A 289 16.19 -16.54 7.37
N VAL A 290 16.13 -15.36 6.77
CA VAL A 290 15.67 -15.23 5.39
C VAL A 290 16.81 -15.81 4.55
N GLU A 291 16.71 -17.04 4.12
CA GLU A 291 17.46 -17.48 2.95
C GLU A 291 17.01 -16.61 1.79
N LEU A 292 17.75 -15.54 1.58
CA LEU A 292 17.79 -14.84 0.31
C LEU A 292 18.28 -15.90 -0.69
N GLN A 293 17.36 -16.62 -1.31
CA GLN A 293 17.65 -17.23 -2.60
C GLN A 293 17.90 -16.04 -3.54
N ALA A 294 19.15 -15.59 -3.53
CA ALA A 294 19.67 -14.78 -4.61
C ALA A 294 19.44 -15.60 -5.88
N THR A 295 18.50 -15.17 -6.69
CA THR A 295 18.39 -15.58 -8.07
C THR A 295 19.72 -15.18 -8.75
N GLU A 296 20.69 -16.11 -8.72
CA GLU A 296 21.75 -16.16 -9.72
C GLU A 296 21.07 -16.43 -11.07
N SER A 297 20.71 -15.39 -11.76
CA SER A 297 20.44 -15.45 -13.19
C SER A 297 20.82 -14.11 -13.79
N ASN A 298 22.11 -14.00 -14.05
CA ASN A 298 22.62 -13.24 -15.19
C ASN A 298 24.11 -13.63 -15.40
N ARG A 299 24.29 -14.63 -16.22
CA ARG A 299 25.46 -14.77 -17.10
C ARG A 299 24.99 -15.01 -18.51
#